data_b5ba9bee4b9077f58db9c381c7b48e96
#
_entry.id   b5ba9bee4b9077f58db9c381c7b48e96
#
_cell.length_a   1.000
_cell.length_b   1.000
_cell.length_c   1.000
_cell.angle_alpha   90.00
_cell.angle_beta   90.00
_cell.angle_gamma   90.00
#
_symmetry.space_group_name_H-M   'P 1'
#
loop_
_entity.id
_entity.type
_entity.pdbx_description
1 polymer ?
#
loop_
_entity_poly.entity_id
_entity_poly.type
_entity_poly.pdbx_seq_one_letter_code
_entity_poly.pdbx_strand_id
1 'polypeptide(L)'
;LEIIGAKGTVLYPTAGLAAGLISDPKWAVETIKAYNNWLEDRYTSRDERLYGAGIVPVQVPEEAAKEIERCAKERIRFPAMMLPSQTYLGKTYGDEFFWPLFEAAEKNNMPLAIHGGPSRGMGFDHFREFVKVHTLEHPFPLMMQLTDIVFSGVWDAFPKLKIAFLEGGATWVPFMMDLSLIHI
;
A
#
# COMPACT_ATOMS: atom_id res chain seq x y z
N LEU A 1 4.89 14.59 -19.97
CA LEU A 1 4.01 15.40 -19.13
C LEU A 1 3.45 16.60 -19.89
N GLU A 2 4.25 17.29 -20.68
CA GLU A 2 3.83 18.47 -21.44
C GLU A 2 2.69 18.17 -22.43
N ILE A 3 2.76 17.05 -23.14
CA ILE A 3 1.74 16.63 -24.14
C ILE A 3 0.35 16.48 -23.51
N ILE A 4 0.28 16.06 -22.24
CA ILE A 4 -0.99 15.83 -21.51
C ILE A 4 -1.32 16.97 -20.54
N GLY A 5 -0.53 18.05 -20.54
CA GLY A 5 -0.71 19.20 -19.65
C GLY A 5 -0.50 18.90 -18.16
N ALA A 6 0.15 17.77 -17.80
CA ALA A 6 0.39 17.41 -16.42
C ALA A 6 1.58 18.17 -15.83
N LYS A 7 1.39 18.74 -14.63
CA LYS A 7 2.44 19.46 -13.89
C LYS A 7 3.42 18.51 -13.17
N GLY A 8 3.01 17.31 -12.88
CA GLY A 8 3.79 16.27 -12.23
C GLY A 8 3.06 14.94 -12.27
N THR A 9 3.74 13.87 -11.91
CA THR A 9 3.17 12.51 -11.82
C THR A 9 3.79 11.72 -10.69
N VAL A 10 3.02 10.79 -10.13
CA VAL A 10 3.51 9.78 -9.18
C VAL A 10 3.66 8.45 -9.91
N LEU A 11 4.85 7.89 -9.87
CA LEU A 11 5.17 6.60 -10.50
C LEU A 11 4.89 5.47 -9.52
N TYR A 12 4.00 4.57 -9.90
CA TYR A 12 3.66 3.37 -9.13
C TYR A 12 4.36 2.12 -9.70
N PRO A 13 4.80 1.19 -8.84
CA PRO A 13 5.49 -0.02 -9.28
C PRO A 13 4.51 -1.10 -9.72
N THR A 14 4.40 -1.39 -11.00
CA THR A 14 3.51 -2.49 -11.48
C THR A 14 3.92 -3.85 -10.89
N ALA A 15 5.19 -4.23 -11.00
CA ALA A 15 5.68 -5.48 -10.40
C ALA A 15 5.67 -5.45 -8.86
N GLY A 16 5.80 -4.26 -8.27
CA GLY A 16 5.77 -4.06 -6.83
C GLY A 16 4.42 -4.32 -6.17
N LEU A 17 3.32 -4.38 -6.95
CA LEU A 17 2.01 -4.78 -6.44
C LEU A 17 2.03 -6.18 -5.81
N ALA A 18 2.93 -7.05 -6.28
CA ALA A 18 3.13 -8.39 -5.74
C ALA A 18 4.18 -8.46 -4.62
N ALA A 19 4.74 -7.34 -4.16
CA ALA A 19 5.81 -7.34 -3.16
C ALA A 19 5.41 -8.02 -1.84
N GLY A 20 4.14 -7.92 -1.44
CA GLY A 20 3.61 -8.61 -0.26
C GLY A 20 3.60 -10.14 -0.36
N LEU A 21 3.74 -10.69 -1.55
CA LEU A 21 3.75 -12.13 -1.80
C LEU A 21 5.16 -12.74 -1.78
N ILE A 22 6.21 -11.94 -1.57
CA ILE A 22 7.58 -12.44 -1.38
C ILE A 22 7.63 -13.13 -0.02
N SER A 23 7.85 -14.45 -0.03
CA SER A 23 7.77 -15.27 1.19
C SER A 23 9.03 -15.25 2.05
N ASP A 24 10.19 -14.95 1.49
CA ASP A 24 11.43 -14.78 2.24
C ASP A 24 11.54 -13.33 2.74
N PRO A 25 11.51 -13.09 4.07
CA PRO A 25 11.53 -11.73 4.62
C PRO A 25 12.82 -10.97 4.30
N LYS A 26 13.98 -11.64 4.28
CA LYS A 26 15.26 -10.98 3.95
C LYS A 26 15.28 -10.56 2.50
N TRP A 27 14.83 -11.45 1.62
CA TRP A 27 14.70 -11.15 0.19
C TRP A 27 13.74 -10.00 -0.06
N ALA A 28 12.60 -9.96 0.65
CA ALA A 28 11.64 -8.86 0.57
C ALA A 28 12.29 -7.52 0.94
N VAL A 29 13.00 -7.47 2.08
CA VAL A 29 13.66 -6.24 2.56
C VAL A 29 14.68 -5.72 1.54
N GLU A 30 15.59 -6.58 1.08
CA GLU A 30 16.65 -6.16 0.15
C GLU A 30 16.11 -5.77 -1.24
N THR A 31 15.14 -6.51 -1.75
CA THR A 31 14.52 -6.21 -3.05
C THR A 31 13.78 -4.87 -3.01
N ILE A 32 13.04 -4.60 -1.93
CA ILE A 32 12.28 -3.38 -1.77
C ILE A 32 13.19 -2.17 -1.60
N LYS A 33 14.24 -2.27 -0.76
CA LYS A 33 15.25 -1.21 -0.64
C LYS A 33 15.94 -0.92 -1.97
N ALA A 34 16.31 -1.96 -2.70
CA ALA A 34 16.93 -1.81 -4.03
C ALA A 34 15.97 -1.13 -5.03
N TYR A 35 14.67 -1.48 -5.00
CA TYR A 35 13.68 -0.82 -5.83
C TYR A 35 13.53 0.67 -5.49
N ASN A 36 13.42 1.03 -4.21
CA ASN A 36 13.28 2.42 -3.79
C ASN A 36 14.49 3.27 -4.20
N ASN A 37 15.70 2.73 -4.03
CA ASN A 37 16.93 3.39 -4.47
C ASN A 37 16.97 3.55 -6.01
N TRP A 38 16.55 2.53 -6.75
CA TRP A 38 16.47 2.59 -8.21
C TRP A 38 15.45 3.61 -8.70
N LEU A 39 14.27 3.68 -8.05
CA LEU A 39 13.24 4.65 -8.39
C LEU A 39 13.72 6.08 -8.16
N GLU A 40 14.44 6.32 -7.08
CA GLU A 40 15.04 7.60 -6.79
C GLU A 40 16.12 7.95 -7.83
N ASP A 41 17.14 7.09 -8.00
CA ASP A 41 18.26 7.37 -8.89
C ASP A 41 17.83 7.56 -10.35
N ARG A 42 16.89 6.74 -10.83
CA ARG A 42 16.53 6.71 -12.25
C ARG A 42 15.47 7.72 -12.65
N TYR A 43 14.60 8.11 -11.71
CA TYR A 43 13.43 8.93 -12.04
C TYR A 43 13.31 10.16 -11.16
N THR A 44 13.06 10.01 -9.86
CA THR A 44 12.65 11.15 -9.04
C THR A 44 13.76 12.18 -8.81
N SER A 45 15.02 11.77 -8.86
CA SER A 45 16.16 12.69 -8.81
C SER A 45 16.45 13.40 -10.14
N ARG A 46 15.89 12.91 -11.25
CA ARG A 46 16.20 13.40 -12.62
C ARG A 46 15.28 14.50 -13.10
N ASP A 47 14.05 14.53 -12.64
CA ASP A 47 13.06 15.54 -13.01
C ASP A 47 12.21 15.87 -11.77
N GLU A 48 12.11 17.16 -11.44
CA GLU A 48 11.36 17.63 -10.26
C GLU A 48 9.84 17.40 -10.35
N ARG A 49 9.34 17.09 -11.53
CA ARG A 49 7.93 16.77 -11.78
C ARG A 49 7.62 15.30 -11.52
N LEU A 50 8.66 14.45 -11.31
CA LEU A 50 8.50 13.03 -11.04
C LEU A 50 8.54 12.79 -9.53
N TYR A 51 7.54 12.09 -9.05
CA TYR A 51 7.43 11.57 -7.69
C TYR A 51 7.32 10.04 -7.76
N GLY A 52 7.72 9.34 -6.71
CA GLY A 52 7.62 7.89 -6.65
C GLY A 52 6.70 7.44 -5.53
N ALA A 53 5.93 6.39 -5.74
CA ALA A 53 5.38 5.60 -4.64
C ALA A 53 6.43 4.58 -4.23
N GLY A 54 7.11 4.84 -3.09
CA GLY A 54 8.03 3.88 -2.51
C GLY A 54 7.27 2.64 -2.03
N ILE A 55 7.95 1.53 -1.83
CA ILE A 55 7.38 0.31 -1.26
C ILE A 55 7.98 0.08 0.12
N VAL A 56 7.26 -0.60 1.00
CA VAL A 56 7.77 -1.03 2.30
C VAL A 56 7.72 -2.55 2.43
N PRO A 57 8.71 -3.17 3.09
CA PRO A 57 8.74 -4.61 3.31
C PRO A 57 7.79 -4.99 4.46
N VAL A 58 6.50 -5.11 4.13
CA VAL A 58 5.43 -5.43 5.10
C VAL A 58 5.62 -6.76 5.82
N GLN A 59 6.48 -7.62 5.29
CA GLN A 59 6.89 -8.88 5.90
C GLN A 59 7.68 -8.70 7.20
N VAL A 60 8.32 -7.53 7.36
CA VAL A 60 9.13 -7.18 8.54
C VAL A 60 8.82 -5.73 8.91
N PRO A 61 7.76 -5.48 9.69
CA PRO A 61 7.28 -4.13 10.00
C PRO A 61 8.33 -3.19 10.59
N GLU A 62 9.29 -3.72 11.33
CA GLU A 62 10.41 -2.94 11.88
C GLU A 62 11.36 -2.45 10.76
N GLU A 63 11.58 -3.25 9.72
CA GLU A 63 12.36 -2.83 8.56
C GLU A 63 11.54 -1.88 7.66
N ALA A 64 10.22 -2.08 7.59
CA ALA A 64 9.32 -1.14 6.94
C ALA A 64 9.35 0.24 7.62
N ALA A 65 9.34 0.28 8.95
CA ALA A 65 9.48 1.51 9.73
C ALA A 65 10.81 2.22 9.45
N LYS A 66 11.92 1.48 9.46
CA LYS A 66 13.25 2.03 9.11
C LYS A 66 13.31 2.60 7.70
N GLU A 67 12.67 1.94 6.74
CA GLU A 67 12.63 2.41 5.35
C GLU A 67 11.82 3.69 5.20
N ILE A 68 10.69 3.81 5.89
CA ILE A 68 9.91 5.06 5.97
C ILE A 68 10.75 6.18 6.57
N GLU A 69 11.40 5.93 7.70
CA GLU A 69 12.26 6.92 8.36
C GLU A 69 13.43 7.34 7.45
N ARG A 70 14.05 6.39 6.74
CA ARG A 70 15.11 6.66 5.78
C ARG A 70 14.62 7.59 4.67
N CYS A 71 13.53 7.23 4.02
CA CYS A 71 12.97 8.01 2.91
C CYS A 71 12.60 9.43 3.35
N ALA A 72 12.02 9.58 4.54
CA ALA A 72 11.66 10.87 5.09
C ALA A 72 12.91 11.72 5.44
N LYS A 73 13.92 11.12 6.07
CA LYS A 73 15.18 11.78 6.46
C LYS A 73 15.99 12.25 5.25
N GLU A 74 16.11 11.42 4.24
CA GLU A 74 16.83 11.70 3.00
C GLU A 74 16.04 12.62 2.06
N ARG A 75 14.78 12.95 2.42
CA ARG A 75 13.86 13.77 1.62
C ARG A 75 13.65 13.23 0.22
N ILE A 76 13.61 11.91 0.10
CA ILE A 76 13.29 11.25 -1.15
C ILE A 76 11.88 11.66 -1.57
N ARG A 77 11.69 11.96 -2.85
CA ARG A 77 10.40 12.47 -3.37
C ARG A 77 9.35 11.37 -3.50
N PHE A 78 9.06 10.73 -2.38
CA PHE A 78 7.98 9.77 -2.23
C PHE A 78 6.85 10.42 -1.43
N PRO A 79 5.76 10.87 -2.09
CA PRO A 79 4.63 11.47 -1.40
C PRO A 79 3.81 10.46 -0.59
N ALA A 80 4.01 9.17 -0.84
CA ALA A 80 3.42 8.07 -0.09
C ALA A 80 4.29 6.81 -0.20
N MET A 81 4.15 5.91 0.77
CA MET A 81 4.68 4.55 0.69
C MET A 81 3.55 3.58 0.35
N MET A 82 3.77 2.76 -0.67
CA MET A 82 2.78 1.80 -1.14
C MET A 82 2.83 0.51 -0.29
N LEU A 83 1.63 0.03 0.03
CA LEU A 83 1.36 -1.25 0.67
C LEU A 83 0.58 -2.13 -0.32
N PRO A 84 0.97 -3.38 -0.53
CA PRO A 84 0.14 -4.32 -1.29
C PRO A 84 -1.15 -4.61 -0.54
N SER A 85 -2.26 -4.76 -1.25
CA SER A 85 -3.56 -5.05 -0.63
C SER A 85 -3.62 -6.43 0.03
N GLN A 86 -2.70 -7.34 -0.32
CA GLN A 86 -2.60 -8.66 0.27
C GLN A 86 -1.14 -9.06 0.50
N THR A 87 -0.91 -9.84 1.56
CA THR A 87 0.39 -10.40 1.90
C THR A 87 0.31 -11.93 1.98
N TYR A 88 1.44 -12.61 1.90
CA TYR A 88 1.51 -14.06 2.15
C TYR A 88 1.35 -14.42 3.65
N LEU A 89 1.40 -13.41 4.53
CA LEU A 89 1.37 -13.61 5.98
C LEU A 89 0.00 -14.08 6.50
N GLY A 90 -1.06 -14.02 5.68
CA GLY A 90 -2.41 -14.31 6.12
C GLY A 90 -2.95 -13.31 7.16
N LYS A 91 -2.38 -12.10 7.20
CA LYS A 91 -2.75 -11.00 8.09
C LYS A 91 -3.27 -9.83 7.27
N THR A 92 -4.23 -9.13 7.84
CA THR A 92 -4.74 -7.84 7.37
C THR A 92 -4.15 -6.70 8.20
N TYR A 93 -4.21 -5.49 7.69
CA TYR A 93 -3.49 -4.34 8.29
C TYR A 93 -4.12 -3.81 9.60
N GLY A 94 -5.20 -4.40 10.11
CA GLY A 94 -5.67 -4.18 11.47
C GLY A 94 -4.86 -4.91 12.55
N ASP A 95 -4.08 -5.94 12.18
CA ASP A 95 -3.25 -6.70 13.11
C ASP A 95 -2.13 -5.82 13.69
N GLU A 96 -1.95 -5.86 15.02
CA GLU A 96 -0.91 -5.12 15.75
C GLU A 96 0.51 -5.41 15.27
N PHE A 97 0.71 -6.52 14.57
CA PHE A 97 1.97 -6.83 13.88
C PHE A 97 2.46 -5.68 13.00
N PHE A 98 1.56 -4.90 12.39
CA PHE A 98 1.92 -3.79 11.52
C PHE A 98 2.09 -2.43 12.24
N TRP A 99 1.87 -2.36 13.53
CA TRP A 99 1.94 -1.10 14.29
C TRP A 99 3.29 -0.36 14.17
N PRO A 100 4.47 -1.02 14.18
CA PRO A 100 5.75 -0.32 13.98
C PRO A 100 5.79 0.49 12.67
N LEU A 101 5.21 -0.05 11.60
CA LEU A 101 5.06 0.62 10.31
C LEU A 101 4.14 1.85 10.43
N PHE A 102 3.00 1.73 11.13
CA PHE A 102 2.04 2.83 11.28
C PHE A 102 2.59 3.96 12.14
N GLU A 103 3.25 3.62 13.23
CA GLU A 103 3.92 4.60 14.09
C GLU A 103 4.96 5.41 13.29
N ALA A 104 5.81 4.74 12.52
CA ALA A 104 6.80 5.41 11.68
C ALA A 104 6.15 6.31 10.61
N ALA A 105 5.07 5.83 9.98
CA ALA A 105 4.33 6.60 8.98
C ALA A 105 3.69 7.86 9.58
N GLU A 106 3.01 7.74 10.73
CA GLU A 106 2.40 8.87 11.43
C GLU A 106 3.44 9.88 11.87
N LYS A 107 4.51 9.44 12.55
CA LYS A 107 5.60 10.25 13.07
C LYS A 107 6.29 11.08 11.97
N ASN A 108 6.45 10.50 10.80
CA ASN A 108 7.09 11.16 9.67
C ASN A 108 6.10 11.88 8.74
N ASN A 109 4.81 11.92 9.09
CA ASN A 109 3.74 12.45 8.23
C ASN A 109 3.78 11.85 6.81
N MET A 110 4.15 10.57 6.71
CA MET A 110 4.26 9.81 5.47
C MET A 110 2.94 9.08 5.21
N PRO A 111 2.16 9.48 4.19
CA PRO A 111 0.96 8.76 3.81
C PRO A 111 1.27 7.31 3.38
N LEU A 112 0.38 6.40 3.68
CA LEU A 112 0.40 5.04 3.18
C LEU A 112 -0.62 4.90 2.06
N ALA A 113 -0.32 4.11 1.05
CA ALA A 113 -1.18 3.88 -0.10
C ALA A 113 -1.39 2.38 -0.30
N ILE A 114 -2.52 1.85 0.16
CA ILE A 114 -2.89 0.45 -0.06
C ILE A 114 -3.42 0.32 -1.48
N HIS A 115 -2.73 -0.46 -2.30
CA HIS A 115 -3.02 -0.61 -3.71
C HIS A 115 -3.60 -1.99 -4.01
N GLY A 116 -4.72 -2.03 -4.75
CA GLY A 116 -5.27 -3.28 -5.27
C GLY A 116 -4.24 -4.02 -6.13
N GLY A 117 -4.32 -5.33 -6.16
CA GLY A 117 -3.35 -6.12 -6.91
C GLY A 117 -3.54 -7.62 -6.73
N PRO A 118 -2.56 -8.43 -7.17
CA PRO A 118 -2.66 -9.87 -7.12
C PRO A 118 -3.10 -10.38 -5.76
N SER A 119 -4.16 -11.15 -5.72
CA SER A 119 -4.79 -11.68 -4.52
C SER A 119 -4.94 -13.19 -4.60
N ARG A 120 -4.81 -13.87 -3.46
CA ARG A 120 -4.95 -15.32 -3.33
C ARG A 120 -5.98 -15.66 -2.25
N GLY A 121 -6.62 -16.83 -2.40
CA GLY A 121 -7.47 -17.35 -1.31
C GLY A 121 -8.80 -16.61 -1.10
N MET A 122 -9.21 -15.76 -2.04
CA MET A 122 -10.47 -15.02 -1.99
C MET A 122 -11.57 -15.61 -2.87
N GLY A 123 -11.38 -16.84 -3.33
CA GLY A 123 -12.31 -17.52 -4.25
C GLY A 123 -12.15 -17.14 -5.72
N PHE A 124 -11.19 -16.29 -6.04
CA PHE A 124 -10.92 -15.89 -7.43
C PHE A 124 -10.36 -17.03 -8.28
N ASP A 125 -9.75 -18.04 -7.64
CA ASP A 125 -9.22 -19.24 -8.29
C ASP A 125 -10.31 -20.08 -8.99
N HIS A 126 -11.59 -19.83 -8.69
CA HIS A 126 -12.71 -20.47 -9.38
C HIS A 126 -12.97 -19.89 -10.78
N PHE A 127 -12.46 -18.71 -11.07
CA PHE A 127 -12.59 -18.10 -12.38
C PHE A 127 -11.49 -18.57 -13.34
N ARG A 128 -11.86 -18.82 -14.58
CA ARG A 128 -10.94 -19.22 -15.66
C ARG A 128 -10.49 -18.05 -16.53
N GLU A 129 -11.31 -17.00 -16.57
CA GLU A 129 -11.05 -15.83 -17.41
C GLU A 129 -10.48 -14.68 -16.58
N PHE A 130 -9.36 -14.12 -17.02
CA PHE A 130 -8.66 -13.02 -16.35
C PHE A 130 -9.58 -11.84 -16.02
N VAL A 131 -10.45 -11.45 -16.93
CA VAL A 131 -11.35 -10.30 -16.73
C VAL A 131 -12.24 -10.43 -15.49
N LYS A 132 -12.65 -11.65 -15.14
CA LYS A 132 -13.47 -11.92 -13.96
C LYS A 132 -12.67 -11.73 -12.67
N VAL A 133 -11.43 -12.22 -12.67
CA VAL A 133 -10.49 -12.00 -11.57
C VAL A 133 -10.20 -10.52 -11.42
N HIS A 134 -9.77 -9.88 -12.51
CA HIS A 134 -9.36 -8.48 -12.51
C HIS A 134 -10.47 -7.52 -12.07
N THR A 135 -11.73 -7.83 -12.35
CA THR A 135 -12.87 -7.02 -11.89
C THR A 135 -12.98 -6.99 -10.37
N LEU A 136 -12.58 -8.05 -9.68
CA LEU A 136 -12.78 -8.21 -8.23
C LEU A 136 -11.49 -8.06 -7.41
N GLU A 137 -10.34 -8.39 -7.99
CA GLU A 137 -9.07 -8.43 -7.25
C GLU A 137 -8.57 -7.08 -6.75
N HIS A 138 -9.11 -5.97 -7.25
CA HIS A 138 -8.80 -4.64 -6.77
C HIS A 138 -9.72 -4.19 -5.63
N PRO A 139 -11.06 -4.15 -5.81
CA PRO A 139 -11.93 -3.62 -4.76
C PRO A 139 -12.03 -4.54 -3.53
N PHE A 140 -12.12 -5.85 -3.70
CA PHE A 140 -12.38 -6.76 -2.58
C PHE A 140 -11.27 -6.78 -1.52
N PRO A 141 -9.98 -6.91 -1.87
CA PRO A 141 -8.92 -6.80 -0.88
C PRO A 141 -8.90 -5.44 -0.17
N LEU A 142 -9.23 -4.35 -0.88
CA LEU A 142 -9.27 -3.02 -0.28
C LEU A 142 -10.43 -2.90 0.72
N MET A 143 -11.61 -3.48 0.41
CA MET A 143 -12.72 -3.56 1.35
C MET A 143 -12.32 -4.32 2.63
N MET A 144 -11.63 -5.46 2.48
CA MET A 144 -11.13 -6.24 3.62
C MET A 144 -10.17 -5.41 4.48
N GLN A 145 -9.21 -4.73 3.86
CA GLN A 145 -8.22 -3.91 4.58
C GLN A 145 -8.90 -2.74 5.31
N LEU A 146 -9.81 -2.03 4.63
CA LEU A 146 -10.54 -0.92 5.28
C LEU A 146 -11.34 -1.41 6.48
N THR A 147 -12.08 -2.51 6.30
CA THR A 147 -12.89 -3.09 7.38
C THR A 147 -12.03 -3.40 8.58
N ASP A 148 -10.93 -4.12 8.38
CA ASP A 148 -10.06 -4.54 9.48
C ASP A 148 -9.38 -3.35 10.17
N ILE A 149 -8.85 -2.39 9.41
CA ILE A 149 -8.23 -1.18 9.96
C ILE A 149 -9.21 -0.40 10.86
N VAL A 150 -10.47 -0.26 10.42
CA VAL A 150 -11.51 0.45 11.19
C VAL A 150 -11.87 -0.31 12.46
N PHE A 151 -12.21 -1.59 12.35
CA PHE A 151 -12.72 -2.36 13.48
C PHE A 151 -11.63 -2.77 14.49
N SER A 152 -10.36 -2.80 14.07
CA SER A 152 -9.22 -3.03 14.96
C SER A 152 -8.70 -1.76 15.65
N GLY A 153 -9.34 -0.59 15.42
CA GLY A 153 -8.98 0.64 16.12
C GLY A 153 -7.62 1.24 15.70
N VAL A 154 -7.15 0.96 14.48
CA VAL A 154 -5.85 1.49 14.01
C VAL A 154 -5.85 3.03 14.06
N TRP A 155 -6.93 3.69 13.63
CA TRP A 155 -7.01 5.15 13.70
C TRP A 155 -7.26 5.71 15.09
N ASP A 156 -7.72 4.87 16.06
CA ASP A 156 -7.74 5.27 17.46
C ASP A 156 -6.33 5.29 18.05
N ALA A 157 -5.50 4.29 17.66
CA ALA A 157 -4.09 4.22 18.07
C ALA A 157 -3.21 5.25 17.34
N PHE A 158 -3.50 5.51 16.06
CA PHE A 158 -2.71 6.40 15.18
C PHE A 158 -3.60 7.47 14.53
N PRO A 159 -4.09 8.48 15.27
CA PRO A 159 -5.13 9.41 14.79
C PRO A 159 -4.68 10.36 13.68
N LYS A 160 -3.37 10.50 13.44
CA LYS A 160 -2.83 11.32 12.34
C LYS A 160 -2.39 10.49 11.14
N LEU A 161 -2.51 9.17 11.21
CA LEU A 161 -2.15 8.27 10.12
C LEU A 161 -3.04 8.52 8.90
N LYS A 162 -2.41 8.67 7.74
CA LYS A 162 -3.10 8.88 6.46
C LYS A 162 -2.97 7.64 5.61
N ILE A 163 -4.11 7.07 5.21
CA ILE A 163 -4.15 5.90 4.34
C ILE A 163 -5.03 6.22 3.13
N ALA A 164 -4.50 5.99 1.93
CA ALA A 164 -5.22 6.02 0.67
C ALA A 164 -5.48 4.59 0.19
N PHE A 165 -6.64 4.36 -0.41
CA PHE A 165 -7.02 3.09 -1.05
C PHE A 165 -7.09 3.32 -2.55
N LEU A 166 -6.29 2.57 -3.32
CA LEU A 166 -6.04 2.85 -4.73
C LEU A 166 -6.53 1.74 -5.64
N GLU A 167 -7.04 2.16 -6.80
CA GLU A 167 -7.54 1.27 -7.88
C GLU A 167 -8.76 0.40 -7.54
N GLY A 168 -9.50 0.71 -6.50
CA GLY A 168 -10.72 -0.03 -6.14
C GLY A 168 -12.01 0.77 -6.33
N GLY A 169 -11.92 2.00 -6.85
CA GLY A 169 -13.05 2.94 -6.82
C GLY A 169 -13.37 3.39 -5.40
N ALA A 170 -14.46 4.16 -5.23
CA ALA A 170 -14.89 4.64 -3.92
C ALA A 170 -16.39 4.42 -3.65
N THR A 171 -17.16 3.95 -4.63
CA THR A 171 -18.61 3.78 -4.51
C THR A 171 -19.01 2.68 -3.53
N TRP A 172 -18.09 1.79 -3.20
CA TRP A 172 -18.29 0.75 -2.19
C TRP A 172 -18.16 1.27 -0.74
N VAL A 173 -17.57 2.45 -0.53
CA VAL A 173 -17.38 3.00 0.83
C VAL A 173 -18.74 3.28 1.51
N PRO A 174 -19.70 4.00 0.90
CA PRO A 174 -21.04 4.16 1.48
C PRO A 174 -21.73 2.83 1.75
N PHE A 175 -21.60 1.86 0.84
CA PHE A 175 -22.14 0.51 1.04
C PHE A 175 -21.56 -0.18 2.28
N MET A 176 -20.25 -0.09 2.49
CA MET A 176 -19.61 -0.65 3.69
C MET A 176 -20.03 0.08 4.97
N MET A 177 -20.24 1.39 4.90
CA MET A 177 -20.77 2.16 6.04
C MET A 177 -22.17 1.71 6.41
N ASP A 178 -23.07 1.56 5.44
CA ASP A 178 -24.43 1.07 5.68
C ASP A 178 -24.41 -0.34 6.29
N LEU A 179 -23.60 -1.24 5.77
CA LEU A 179 -23.45 -2.59 6.32
C LEU A 179 -22.95 -2.57 7.77
N SER A 180 -21.97 -1.72 8.10
CA SER A 180 -21.43 -1.63 9.45
C SER A 180 -22.48 -1.17 10.45
N LEU A 181 -23.37 -0.26 10.05
CA LEU A 181 -24.46 0.25 10.90
C LEU A 181 -25.59 -0.77 11.14
N ILE A 182 -25.80 -1.72 10.22
CA ILE A 182 -26.80 -2.77 10.37
C ILE A 182 -26.43 -3.76 11.50
N HIS A 183 -25.13 -3.91 11.78
CA HIS A 183 -24.61 -4.88 12.74
C HIS A 183 -24.17 -4.28 14.08
N ILE A 184 -24.32 -2.98 14.26
CA ILE A 184 -24.14 -2.25 15.51
C ILE A 184 -25.51 -1.95 16.13
#